data_279b6856c1294616fa0a3d263e2bb45f
#
_entry.id   279b6856c1294616fa0a3d263e2bb45f
#
_cell.length_a   1.000
_cell.length_b   1.000
_cell.length_c   1.000
_cell.angle_alpha   90.00
_cell.angle_beta   90.00
_cell.angle_gamma   90.00
#
_symmetry.space_group_name_H-M   'P 1'
#
loop_
_entity.id
_entity.type
_entity.pdbx_description
1 polymer ?
#
loop_
_entity_poly.entity_id
_entity_poly.type
_entity_poly.pdbx_seq_one_letter_code
_entity_poly.pdbx_strand_id
1 'polypeptide(L)'
;MSRKFNVNGVCYPDEHYMVNIDSKLAEIKELVDEKQYFVINRARQYGKTTTLNLLVKYLADQYTVFFISFEGLGGTAFETEAEFCKTICELLYDAIRYDEVPQIDEAVKAIIKESIEQNKIEDMMSLSATLSEICKNSVAPVVLIIDEVDQASNYKVFIDFLGMLRSKFLKRNTRPTFHSVILAGVYDIKNLKHRIREDREHQMNSPWNIAADFPVDMSFTVEEIEGMLNEYNDEHSCVMLVRECAKTIFEYTSGYPYLVSKICKLIDERCGENWTKQGVSDAVKILLREANPLFDDLRKKITDYPELRAMLYAILFRGESYPYNPDNFAIDIGTMFGFIKEKNGQVVIANRIFETRLYNLFLSEELTSSIIYQSGERDKNQFIKNGVLDMELVLEKFMIHFHDIYGDNTNTFIEENGRRLFLLYLKPIINGTGNYYIEAQTRDQTRTDIIVDYLGKQYVIELKIWHGNEYNKRGEEQLAEYLEYYHLDKGYLLSFNFNKNKQTGLKEIQFGDKTLVEVVV
;
A
#
# COMPACT_ATOMS: atom_id res chain seq x y z
N MET A 1 0.66 6.54 31.39
CA MET A 1 1.59 5.62 30.65
C MET A 1 2.12 6.40 29.49
N SER A 2 3.37 6.22 29.08
CA SER A 2 3.85 6.89 27.86
C SER A 2 3.12 6.30 26.64
N ARG A 3 2.76 7.15 25.68
CA ARG A 3 2.20 6.72 24.39
C ARG A 3 3.21 5.86 23.61
N LYS A 4 2.75 5.03 22.67
CA LYS A 4 3.61 4.18 21.83
C LYS A 4 3.10 4.13 20.38
N PHE A 5 3.98 3.74 19.46
CA PHE A 5 3.58 3.48 18.08
C PHE A 5 2.85 2.13 17.98
N ASN A 6 1.59 2.16 17.54
CA ASN A 6 0.78 0.95 17.39
C ASN A 6 0.67 0.51 15.93
N VAL A 7 0.69 -0.81 15.72
CA VAL A 7 0.55 -1.45 14.41
C VAL A 7 -0.48 -2.58 14.41
N ASN A 8 -1.13 -2.82 15.54
CA ASN A 8 -2.08 -3.89 15.72
C ASN A 8 -3.43 -3.33 16.18
N GLY A 9 -4.48 -3.65 15.45
CA GLY A 9 -5.84 -3.21 15.78
C GLY A 9 -6.03 -1.70 15.67
N VAL A 10 -6.97 -1.17 16.44
CA VAL A 10 -7.36 0.25 16.43
C VAL A 10 -6.34 1.08 17.20
N CYS A 11 -6.06 2.29 16.71
CA CYS A 11 -5.24 3.27 17.42
C CYS A 11 -6.13 4.24 18.20
N TYR A 12 -5.68 4.57 19.42
CA TYR A 12 -6.36 5.50 20.33
C TYR A 12 -5.41 6.67 20.68
N PRO A 13 -5.86 7.93 20.57
CA PRO A 13 -4.99 9.11 20.78
C PRO A 13 -4.34 9.18 22.18
N ASP A 14 -5.01 8.68 23.19
CA ASP A 14 -4.52 8.71 24.58
C ASP A 14 -3.42 7.65 24.85
N GLU A 15 -3.32 6.64 24.00
CA GLU A 15 -2.40 5.51 24.17
C GLU A 15 -1.30 5.45 23.10
N HIS A 16 -1.56 6.07 21.93
CA HIS A 16 -0.72 5.89 20.76
C HIS A 16 -0.32 7.22 20.12
N TYR A 17 0.91 7.26 19.57
CA TYR A 17 1.29 8.31 18.64
C TYR A 17 0.55 8.10 17.33
N MET A 18 -0.23 9.08 16.93
CA MET A 18 -1.09 9.01 15.76
C MET A 18 -0.88 10.23 14.87
N VAL A 19 -1.02 10.01 13.58
CA VAL A 19 -1.12 11.11 12.63
C VAL A 19 -2.48 11.80 12.82
N ASN A 20 -2.47 13.14 12.88
CA ASN A 20 -3.71 13.92 12.85
C ASN A 20 -4.35 13.83 11.47
N ILE A 21 -5.59 13.35 11.42
CA ILE A 21 -6.37 13.18 10.17
C ILE A 21 -7.63 14.05 10.15
N ASP A 22 -7.69 15.13 10.93
CA ASP A 22 -8.89 16.00 11.03
C ASP A 22 -9.30 16.55 9.66
N SER A 23 -8.36 16.89 8.79
CA SER A 23 -8.66 17.32 7.42
C SER A 23 -9.38 16.24 6.61
N LYS A 24 -8.94 14.99 6.73
CA LYS A 24 -9.57 13.83 6.05
C LYS A 24 -10.95 13.53 6.64
N LEU A 25 -11.11 13.66 7.96
CA LEU A 25 -12.42 13.52 8.62
C LEU A 25 -13.40 14.60 8.15
N ALA A 26 -12.92 15.84 7.95
CA ALA A 26 -13.72 16.92 7.40
C ALA A 26 -14.20 16.63 5.97
N GLU A 27 -13.31 16.14 5.09
CA GLU A 27 -13.66 15.73 3.72
C GLU A 27 -14.67 14.56 3.73
N ILE A 28 -14.51 13.58 4.62
CA ILE A 28 -15.48 12.48 4.77
C ILE A 28 -16.82 13.02 5.27
N LYS A 29 -16.80 13.97 6.22
CA LYS A 29 -18.02 14.60 6.73
C LYS A 29 -18.78 15.37 5.63
N GLU A 30 -18.11 16.02 4.68
CA GLU A 30 -18.76 16.66 3.54
C GLU A 30 -19.65 15.68 2.75
N LEU A 31 -19.15 14.46 2.50
CA LEU A 31 -19.96 13.41 1.85
C LEU A 31 -21.16 13.01 2.71
N VAL A 32 -21.00 12.95 4.04
CA VAL A 32 -22.11 12.69 4.96
C VAL A 32 -23.12 13.84 4.92
N ASP A 33 -22.68 15.09 5.01
CA ASP A 33 -23.55 16.28 4.98
C ASP A 33 -24.35 16.36 3.66
N GLU A 34 -23.78 15.92 2.55
CA GLU A 34 -24.43 15.79 1.24
C GLU A 34 -25.38 14.59 1.12
N LYS A 35 -25.57 13.84 2.19
CA LYS A 35 -26.45 12.64 2.24
C LYS A 35 -26.02 11.56 1.24
N GLN A 36 -24.72 11.42 1.01
CA GLN A 36 -24.20 10.40 0.12
C GLN A 36 -24.13 9.03 0.82
N TYR A 37 -24.37 7.98 0.04
CA TYR A 37 -24.00 6.61 0.41
C TYR A 37 -22.72 6.31 -0.32
N PHE A 38 -21.68 5.83 0.36
CA PHE A 38 -20.38 5.60 -0.25
C PHE A 38 -19.63 4.42 0.36
N VAL A 39 -18.52 4.05 -0.26
CA VAL A 39 -17.68 2.92 0.15
C VAL A 39 -16.25 3.39 0.38
N ILE A 40 -15.72 3.09 1.54
CA ILE A 40 -14.29 3.24 1.85
C ILE A 40 -13.59 1.91 1.51
N ASN A 41 -13.24 1.75 0.24
CA ASN A 41 -12.50 0.58 -0.24
C ASN A 41 -11.00 0.90 -0.25
N ARG A 42 -10.31 0.49 0.78
CA ARG A 42 -8.86 0.66 0.90
C ARG A 42 -8.22 -0.67 1.28
N ALA A 43 -6.96 -0.83 0.91
CA ALA A 43 -6.16 -2.00 1.21
C ALA A 43 -6.19 -2.36 2.70
N ARG A 44 -5.77 -3.58 3.03
CA ARG A 44 -5.57 -3.99 4.43
C ARG A 44 -4.55 -3.09 5.11
N GLN A 45 -4.73 -2.87 6.42
CA GLN A 45 -3.81 -2.06 7.23
C GLN A 45 -3.62 -0.61 6.72
N TYR A 46 -4.65 -0.10 6.04
CA TYR A 46 -4.69 1.29 5.57
C TYR A 46 -5.38 2.25 6.55
N GLY A 47 -5.57 1.81 7.80
CA GLY A 47 -6.15 2.64 8.86
C GLY A 47 -7.67 2.80 8.82
N LYS A 48 -8.41 2.00 8.00
CA LYS A 48 -9.88 2.10 7.87
C LYS A 48 -10.61 2.14 9.20
N THR A 49 -10.48 1.09 10.02
CA THR A 49 -11.17 0.97 11.30
C THR A 49 -10.82 2.10 12.26
N THR A 50 -9.53 2.52 12.32
CA THR A 50 -9.13 3.68 13.12
C THR A 50 -9.80 4.97 12.64
N THR A 51 -9.82 5.20 11.32
CA THR A 51 -10.50 6.37 10.72
C THR A 51 -11.99 6.35 11.02
N LEU A 52 -12.65 5.18 10.92
CA LEU A 52 -14.08 5.06 11.23
C LEU A 52 -14.37 5.35 12.71
N ASN A 53 -13.54 4.87 13.63
CA ASN A 53 -13.69 5.16 15.05
C ASN A 53 -13.53 6.65 15.36
N LEU A 54 -12.58 7.33 14.71
CA LEU A 54 -12.43 8.78 14.81
C LEU A 54 -13.61 9.52 14.17
N LEU A 55 -14.10 9.03 13.04
CA LEU A 55 -15.25 9.61 12.33
C LEU A 55 -16.53 9.54 13.17
N VAL A 56 -16.77 8.43 13.89
CA VAL A 56 -17.91 8.32 14.83
C VAL A 56 -17.89 9.46 15.82
N LYS A 57 -16.73 9.72 16.46
CA LYS A 57 -16.56 10.82 17.42
C LYS A 57 -16.72 12.19 16.76
N TYR A 58 -16.18 12.35 15.54
CA TYR A 58 -16.23 13.59 14.78
C TYR A 58 -17.65 13.97 14.34
N LEU A 59 -18.51 12.97 14.09
CA LEU A 59 -19.91 13.16 13.68
C LEU A 59 -20.89 13.26 14.86
N ALA A 60 -20.50 12.89 16.07
CA ALA A 60 -21.37 12.66 17.21
C ALA A 60 -22.20 13.89 17.64
N ASP A 61 -21.70 15.13 17.42
CA ASP A 61 -22.42 16.36 17.77
C ASP A 61 -23.62 16.66 16.90
N GLN A 62 -23.67 16.11 15.67
CA GLN A 62 -24.68 16.45 14.67
C GLN A 62 -25.51 15.24 14.21
N TYR A 63 -25.02 14.04 14.41
CA TYR A 63 -25.61 12.82 13.89
C TYR A 63 -25.74 11.75 14.97
N THR A 64 -26.78 10.93 14.87
CA THR A 64 -26.83 9.64 15.57
C THR A 64 -26.10 8.62 14.72
N VAL A 65 -24.92 8.15 15.16
CA VAL A 65 -24.06 7.26 14.39
C VAL A 65 -24.15 5.85 14.92
N PHE A 66 -24.64 4.93 14.08
CA PHE A 66 -24.52 3.49 14.32
C PHE A 66 -23.27 2.99 13.62
N PHE A 67 -22.33 2.49 14.39
CA PHE A 67 -21.12 1.82 13.89
C PHE A 67 -21.21 0.34 14.22
N ILE A 68 -21.30 -0.50 13.19
CA ILE A 68 -21.33 -1.95 13.32
C ILE A 68 -20.20 -2.57 12.49
N SER A 69 -19.76 -3.76 12.85
CA SER A 69 -18.74 -4.49 12.12
C SER A 69 -19.17 -5.92 11.84
N PHE A 70 -18.85 -6.44 10.67
CA PHE A 70 -19.02 -7.85 10.35
C PHE A 70 -17.82 -8.71 10.78
N GLU A 71 -16.79 -8.10 11.36
CA GLU A 71 -15.66 -8.83 11.90
C GLU A 71 -16.11 -9.83 12.97
N GLY A 72 -15.61 -11.06 12.88
CA GLY A 72 -15.91 -12.11 13.85
C GLY A 72 -17.29 -12.78 13.71
N LEU A 73 -18.13 -12.35 12.77
CA LEU A 73 -19.39 -13.03 12.50
C LEU A 73 -19.10 -14.39 11.82
N GLY A 74 -19.72 -15.44 12.37
CA GLY A 74 -19.67 -16.77 11.77
C GLY A 74 -20.47 -16.85 10.47
N GLY A 75 -20.16 -17.82 9.61
CA GLY A 75 -20.88 -18.03 8.34
C GLY A 75 -22.39 -18.18 8.50
N THR A 76 -22.86 -18.73 9.61
CA THR A 76 -24.29 -18.91 9.93
C THR A 76 -25.08 -17.61 9.94
N ALA A 77 -24.46 -16.48 10.32
CA ALA A 77 -25.08 -15.16 10.28
C ALA A 77 -25.47 -14.71 8.85
N PHE A 78 -24.94 -15.35 7.82
CA PHE A 78 -25.14 -15.01 6.41
C PHE A 78 -25.85 -16.11 5.62
N GLU A 79 -26.23 -17.24 6.23
CA GLU A 79 -26.81 -18.39 5.53
C GLU A 79 -28.27 -18.17 5.15
N THR A 80 -29.04 -17.54 6.03
CA THR A 80 -30.47 -17.29 5.80
C THR A 80 -30.79 -15.79 5.94
N GLU A 81 -31.88 -15.37 5.27
CA GLU A 81 -32.35 -13.98 5.34
C GLU A 81 -32.77 -13.62 6.79
N ALA A 82 -33.46 -14.53 7.48
CA ALA A 82 -33.92 -14.32 8.84
C ALA A 82 -32.74 -14.12 9.82
N GLU A 83 -31.74 -15.02 9.79
CA GLU A 83 -30.56 -14.91 10.66
C GLU A 83 -29.75 -13.64 10.37
N PHE A 84 -29.58 -13.29 9.11
CA PHE A 84 -28.88 -12.06 8.75
C PHE A 84 -29.61 -10.81 9.27
N CYS A 85 -30.93 -10.73 9.03
CA CYS A 85 -31.75 -9.60 9.48
C CYS A 85 -31.75 -9.45 11.00
N LYS A 86 -31.82 -10.57 11.71
CA LYS A 86 -31.72 -10.62 13.18
C LYS A 86 -30.32 -10.14 13.64
N THR A 87 -29.26 -10.67 13.02
CA THR A 87 -27.88 -10.27 13.34
C THR A 87 -27.67 -8.75 13.15
N ILE A 88 -28.21 -8.14 12.10
CA ILE A 88 -28.14 -6.68 11.93
C ILE A 88 -28.77 -5.95 13.12
N CYS A 89 -29.95 -6.37 13.58
CA CYS A 89 -30.60 -5.76 14.74
C CYS A 89 -29.82 -5.98 16.05
N GLU A 90 -29.24 -7.16 16.23
CA GLU A 90 -28.38 -7.46 17.38
C GLU A 90 -27.13 -6.57 17.39
N LEU A 91 -26.45 -6.39 16.25
CA LEU A 91 -25.32 -5.47 16.11
C LEU A 91 -25.70 -4.01 16.42
N LEU A 92 -26.86 -3.55 15.94
CA LEU A 92 -27.35 -2.21 16.26
C LEU A 92 -27.65 -2.05 17.75
N TYR A 93 -28.18 -3.10 18.40
CA TYR A 93 -28.43 -3.11 19.84
C TYR A 93 -27.14 -3.11 20.65
N ASP A 94 -26.15 -3.88 20.23
CA ASP A 94 -24.83 -3.93 20.86
C ASP A 94 -24.08 -2.60 20.73
N ALA A 95 -24.18 -1.92 19.58
CA ALA A 95 -23.63 -0.58 19.39
C ALA A 95 -24.21 0.43 20.39
N ILE A 96 -25.51 0.33 20.69
CA ILE A 96 -26.14 1.17 21.70
C ILE A 96 -25.68 0.81 23.12
N ARG A 97 -25.51 -0.47 23.37
CA ARG A 97 -25.27 -1.00 24.71
C ARG A 97 -23.82 -0.78 25.18
N TYR A 98 -22.86 -0.85 24.27
CA TYR A 98 -21.43 -0.90 24.61
C TYR A 98 -20.64 0.30 24.11
N ASP A 99 -21.05 0.93 23.02
CA ASP A 99 -20.24 1.93 22.33
C ASP A 99 -20.68 3.39 22.62
N GLU A 100 -21.58 3.57 23.60
CA GLU A 100 -22.05 4.89 24.04
C GLU A 100 -22.47 5.80 22.86
N VAL A 101 -23.42 5.32 22.03
CA VAL A 101 -23.94 6.11 20.91
C VAL A 101 -24.53 7.42 21.42
N PRO A 102 -23.92 8.58 21.17
CA PRO A 102 -24.44 9.86 21.64
C PRO A 102 -25.82 10.16 21.04
N GLN A 103 -26.66 10.86 21.80
CA GLN A 103 -27.95 11.39 21.33
C GLN A 103 -28.96 10.34 20.87
N ILE A 104 -28.87 9.08 21.37
CA ILE A 104 -29.88 8.10 21.04
C ILE A 104 -31.07 8.19 21.98
N ASP A 105 -32.28 8.31 21.43
CA ASP A 105 -33.51 8.35 22.18
C ASP A 105 -33.88 7.01 22.79
N GLU A 106 -34.51 7.05 23.97
CA GLU A 106 -35.09 5.86 24.60
C GLU A 106 -36.14 5.19 23.70
N ALA A 107 -36.86 5.95 22.89
CA ALA A 107 -37.79 5.39 21.90
C ALA A 107 -37.06 4.52 20.85
N VAL A 108 -35.90 4.93 20.36
CA VAL A 108 -35.08 4.16 19.41
C VAL A 108 -34.52 2.91 20.07
N LYS A 109 -34.03 3.01 21.30
CA LYS A 109 -33.59 1.86 22.10
C LYS A 109 -34.71 0.85 22.27
N ALA A 110 -35.92 1.30 22.62
CA ALA A 110 -37.08 0.46 22.78
C ALA A 110 -37.47 -0.25 21.48
N ILE A 111 -37.46 0.44 20.32
CA ILE A 111 -37.76 -0.15 19.03
C ILE A 111 -36.82 -1.31 18.71
N ILE A 112 -35.51 -1.09 18.87
CA ILE A 112 -34.51 -2.14 18.58
C ILE A 112 -34.66 -3.31 19.54
N LYS A 113 -34.77 -3.03 20.84
CA LYS A 113 -34.94 -4.07 21.88
C LYS A 113 -36.19 -4.91 21.67
N GLU A 114 -37.34 -4.27 21.44
CA GLU A 114 -38.59 -4.98 21.16
C GLU A 114 -38.53 -5.81 19.88
N SER A 115 -37.86 -5.32 18.85
CA SER A 115 -37.70 -6.04 17.59
C SER A 115 -36.97 -7.38 17.80
N ILE A 116 -35.97 -7.40 18.71
CA ILE A 116 -35.23 -8.62 19.06
C ILE A 116 -36.05 -9.51 19.98
N GLU A 117 -36.57 -9.00 21.13
CA GLU A 117 -37.25 -9.78 22.17
C GLU A 117 -38.55 -10.42 21.65
N GLN A 118 -39.25 -9.76 20.74
CA GLN A 118 -40.51 -10.26 20.16
C GLN A 118 -40.33 -11.01 18.84
N ASN A 119 -39.07 -11.29 18.42
CA ASN A 119 -38.76 -11.94 17.15
C ASN A 119 -39.49 -11.30 15.96
N LYS A 120 -39.58 -9.96 15.91
CA LYS A 120 -40.29 -9.24 14.85
C LYS A 120 -39.55 -9.24 13.51
N ILE A 121 -38.29 -9.61 13.51
CA ILE A 121 -37.42 -9.55 12.33
C ILE A 121 -37.34 -10.96 11.73
N GLU A 122 -38.12 -11.20 10.70
CA GLU A 122 -38.18 -12.49 10.01
C GLU A 122 -37.59 -12.44 8.59
N ASP A 123 -37.55 -11.25 7.98
CA ASP A 123 -37.13 -11.05 6.61
C ASP A 123 -36.62 -9.62 6.36
N MET A 124 -36.17 -9.34 5.14
CA MET A 124 -35.66 -8.05 4.72
C MET A 124 -36.72 -6.94 4.78
N MET A 125 -38.00 -7.29 4.65
CA MET A 125 -39.10 -6.33 4.71
C MET A 125 -39.32 -5.83 6.14
N SER A 126 -39.33 -6.73 7.11
CA SER A 126 -39.46 -6.41 8.54
C SER A 126 -38.24 -5.64 9.04
N LEU A 127 -37.02 -6.04 8.64
CA LEU A 127 -35.80 -5.25 8.89
C LEU A 127 -35.94 -3.84 8.31
N SER A 128 -36.33 -3.71 7.05
CA SER A 128 -36.53 -2.41 6.42
C SER A 128 -37.53 -1.52 7.15
N ALA A 129 -38.62 -2.06 7.64
CA ALA A 129 -39.59 -1.33 8.43
C ALA A 129 -38.99 -0.83 9.74
N THR A 130 -38.30 -1.72 10.49
CA THR A 130 -37.63 -1.37 11.74
C THR A 130 -36.60 -0.27 11.55
N LEU A 131 -35.74 -0.36 10.52
CA LEU A 131 -34.77 0.70 10.20
C LEU A 131 -35.44 2.05 9.85
N SER A 132 -36.63 2.03 9.23
CA SER A 132 -37.38 3.27 9.00
C SER A 132 -37.96 3.86 10.29
N GLU A 133 -38.44 3.03 11.20
CA GLU A 133 -38.93 3.51 12.51
C GLU A 133 -37.77 4.06 13.37
N ILE A 134 -36.58 3.45 13.33
CA ILE A 134 -35.38 4.00 13.97
C ILE A 134 -35.08 5.40 13.42
N CYS A 135 -34.97 5.57 12.10
CA CYS A 135 -34.67 6.85 11.48
C CYS A 135 -35.75 7.91 11.72
N LYS A 136 -37.03 7.49 11.86
CA LYS A 136 -38.16 8.39 12.10
C LYS A 136 -38.18 8.92 13.53
N ASN A 137 -37.79 8.10 14.50
CA ASN A 137 -37.88 8.40 15.93
C ASN A 137 -36.56 8.92 16.52
N SER A 138 -35.51 9.01 15.71
CA SER A 138 -34.25 9.62 16.13
C SER A 138 -34.33 11.13 16.05
N VAL A 139 -33.82 11.84 17.09
CA VAL A 139 -33.76 13.32 17.13
C VAL A 139 -32.78 13.86 16.10
N ALA A 140 -31.59 13.29 16.03
CA ALA A 140 -30.59 13.64 15.04
C ALA A 140 -30.68 12.75 13.78
N PRO A 141 -30.25 13.23 12.61
CA PRO A 141 -30.20 12.39 11.42
C PRO A 141 -29.28 11.17 11.64
N VAL A 142 -29.72 10.01 11.17
CA VAL A 142 -29.03 8.74 11.44
C VAL A 142 -28.01 8.42 10.35
N VAL A 143 -26.76 8.15 10.74
CA VAL A 143 -25.67 7.63 9.90
C VAL A 143 -25.42 6.18 10.27
N LEU A 144 -25.34 5.31 9.25
CA LEU A 144 -24.98 3.90 9.42
C LEU A 144 -23.59 3.67 8.86
N ILE A 145 -22.68 3.16 9.67
CA ILE A 145 -21.33 2.74 9.28
C ILE A 145 -21.23 1.22 9.47
N ILE A 146 -20.81 0.51 8.42
CA ILE A 146 -20.58 -0.95 8.48
C ILE A 146 -19.14 -1.23 8.07
N ASP A 147 -18.33 -1.72 9.00
CA ASP A 147 -16.96 -2.15 8.74
C ASP A 147 -16.87 -3.63 8.39
N GLU A 148 -15.75 -4.03 7.75
CA GLU A 148 -15.44 -5.41 7.33
C GLU A 148 -16.56 -6.08 6.50
N VAL A 149 -17.21 -5.32 5.62
CA VAL A 149 -18.27 -5.83 4.73
C VAL A 149 -17.81 -6.95 3.81
N ASP A 150 -16.51 -7.14 3.68
CA ASP A 150 -15.89 -8.22 2.91
C ASP A 150 -16.30 -9.62 3.44
N GLN A 151 -16.58 -9.74 4.73
CA GLN A 151 -17.06 -10.99 5.35
C GLN A 151 -18.37 -11.46 4.74
N ALA A 152 -19.24 -10.52 4.36
CA ALA A 152 -20.54 -10.79 3.75
C ALA A 152 -20.50 -10.86 2.22
N SER A 153 -19.38 -10.52 1.59
CA SER A 153 -19.29 -10.28 0.14
C SER A 153 -19.67 -11.47 -0.75
N ASN A 154 -19.55 -12.69 -0.24
CA ASN A 154 -19.85 -13.94 -0.97
C ASN A 154 -21.28 -14.45 -0.76
N TYR A 155 -22.10 -13.76 0.05
CA TYR A 155 -23.42 -14.22 0.40
C TYR A 155 -24.52 -13.42 -0.31
N LYS A 156 -25.51 -14.15 -0.86
CA LYS A 156 -26.64 -13.52 -1.57
C LYS A 156 -27.43 -12.57 -0.68
N VAL A 157 -27.61 -12.91 0.58
CA VAL A 157 -28.38 -12.10 1.55
C VAL A 157 -27.80 -10.69 1.71
N PHE A 158 -26.48 -10.55 1.62
CA PHE A 158 -25.84 -9.23 1.65
C PHE A 158 -26.17 -8.40 0.39
N ILE A 159 -26.22 -9.04 -0.78
CA ILE A 159 -26.65 -8.37 -2.02
C ILE A 159 -28.10 -7.89 -1.89
N ASP A 160 -28.97 -8.71 -1.32
CA ASP A 160 -30.38 -8.37 -1.10
C ASP A 160 -30.51 -7.22 -0.08
N PHE A 161 -29.68 -7.20 0.96
CA PHE A 161 -29.58 -6.08 1.91
C PHE A 161 -29.12 -4.77 1.24
N LEU A 162 -28.09 -4.81 0.39
CA LEU A 162 -27.67 -3.65 -0.40
C LEU A 162 -28.80 -3.16 -1.33
N GLY A 163 -29.56 -4.09 -1.90
CA GLY A 163 -30.76 -3.78 -2.70
C GLY A 163 -31.84 -3.06 -1.88
N MET A 164 -32.05 -3.48 -0.65
CA MET A 164 -32.98 -2.84 0.29
C MET A 164 -32.51 -1.43 0.64
N LEU A 165 -31.24 -1.24 1.01
CA LEU A 165 -30.67 0.08 1.30
C LEU A 165 -30.77 1.02 0.09
N ARG A 166 -30.51 0.50 -1.13
CA ARG A 166 -30.71 1.26 -2.38
C ARG A 166 -32.16 1.70 -2.55
N SER A 167 -33.13 0.81 -2.34
CA SER A 167 -34.57 1.14 -2.42
C SER A 167 -34.94 2.25 -1.44
N LYS A 168 -34.37 2.23 -0.23
CA LYS A 168 -34.55 3.30 0.76
C LYS A 168 -33.95 4.62 0.29
N PHE A 169 -32.70 4.59 -0.21
CA PHE A 169 -32.03 5.79 -0.75
C PHE A 169 -32.85 6.47 -1.84
N LEU A 170 -33.37 5.71 -2.79
CA LEU A 170 -34.18 6.25 -3.90
C LEU A 170 -35.51 6.88 -3.42
N LYS A 171 -36.00 6.46 -2.25
CA LYS A 171 -37.26 6.96 -1.65
C LYS A 171 -37.02 7.94 -0.49
N ARG A 172 -35.76 8.41 -0.28
CA ARG A 172 -35.36 9.22 0.88
C ARG A 172 -36.13 10.55 1.03
N ASN A 173 -36.65 11.09 -0.06
CA ASN A 173 -37.44 12.32 -0.01
C ASN A 173 -38.88 12.12 0.50
N THR A 174 -39.37 10.88 0.56
CA THR A 174 -40.76 10.57 0.89
C THR A 174 -40.89 9.60 2.08
N ARG A 175 -39.82 8.95 2.46
CA ARG A 175 -39.81 7.94 3.54
C ARG A 175 -38.59 8.12 4.45
N PRO A 176 -38.75 7.92 5.76
CA PRO A 176 -37.62 7.93 6.70
C PRO A 176 -36.57 6.89 6.32
N THR A 177 -35.31 7.32 6.26
CA THR A 177 -34.16 6.46 5.98
C THR A 177 -32.89 7.07 6.55
N PHE A 178 -31.76 6.33 6.49
CA PHE A 178 -30.47 6.84 6.87
C PHE A 178 -30.11 8.12 6.11
N HIS A 179 -29.50 9.07 6.81
CA HIS A 179 -28.95 10.27 6.25
C HIS A 179 -27.76 9.95 5.32
N SER A 180 -26.87 9.10 5.81
CA SER A 180 -25.75 8.54 5.05
C SER A 180 -25.52 7.09 5.44
N VAL A 181 -24.95 6.29 4.51
CA VAL A 181 -24.49 4.91 4.76
C VAL A 181 -23.07 4.79 4.26
N ILE A 182 -22.17 4.39 5.15
CA ILE A 182 -20.75 4.19 4.88
C ILE A 182 -20.45 2.70 5.01
N LEU A 183 -19.99 2.10 3.92
CA LEU A 183 -19.50 0.71 3.94
C LEU A 183 -17.98 0.71 3.86
N ALA A 184 -17.31 -0.10 4.68
CA ALA A 184 -15.87 -0.19 4.65
C ALA A 184 -15.40 -1.63 4.43
N GLY A 185 -14.42 -1.78 3.54
CA GLY A 185 -13.86 -3.07 3.17
C GLY A 185 -12.65 -2.94 2.27
N VAL A 186 -12.13 -4.05 1.79
CA VAL A 186 -11.05 -4.11 0.80
C VAL A 186 -11.62 -4.21 -0.61
N TYR A 187 -12.64 -5.03 -0.79
CA TYR A 187 -13.20 -5.30 -2.11
C TYR A 187 -14.12 -4.18 -2.60
N ASP A 188 -14.11 -3.95 -3.90
CA ASP A 188 -15.08 -3.06 -4.52
C ASP A 188 -16.47 -3.70 -4.51
N ILE A 189 -17.34 -3.17 -3.66
CA ILE A 189 -18.73 -3.62 -3.51
C ILE A 189 -19.54 -3.34 -4.79
N LYS A 190 -19.14 -2.37 -5.60
CA LYS A 190 -19.78 -2.11 -6.89
C LYS A 190 -19.67 -3.31 -7.84
N ASN A 191 -18.62 -4.14 -7.69
CA ASN A 191 -18.30 -5.28 -8.56
C ASN A 191 -18.56 -6.67 -7.93
N LEU A 192 -19.21 -6.76 -6.77
CA LEU A 192 -19.45 -8.02 -6.04
C LEU A 192 -20.16 -9.12 -6.87
N LYS A 193 -21.01 -8.75 -7.81
CA LYS A 193 -21.77 -9.72 -8.62
C LYS A 193 -20.91 -10.60 -9.53
N HIS A 194 -19.75 -10.12 -9.97
CA HIS A 194 -18.83 -10.90 -10.80
C HIS A 194 -18.24 -12.12 -10.08
N ARG A 195 -18.20 -12.10 -8.73
CA ARG A 195 -17.62 -13.19 -7.93
C ARG A 195 -18.62 -14.27 -7.50
N ILE A 196 -19.90 -13.91 -7.37
CA ILE A 196 -20.92 -14.82 -6.82
C ILE A 196 -21.59 -15.66 -7.91
N ARG A 197 -21.44 -15.31 -9.19
CA ARG A 197 -22.12 -15.98 -10.32
C ARG A 197 -21.20 -16.24 -11.49
N GLU A 198 -20.51 -17.37 -11.47
CA GLU A 198 -19.91 -17.94 -12.68
C GLU A 198 -20.98 -18.52 -13.66
N ASP A 199 -22.21 -18.72 -13.24
CA ASP A 199 -23.16 -19.60 -13.95
C ASP A 199 -24.51 -19.00 -14.39
N ARG A 200 -24.80 -17.70 -14.35
CA ARG A 200 -26.07 -17.19 -14.94
C ARG A 200 -26.04 -15.74 -15.44
N GLU A 201 -26.33 -15.65 -16.73
CA GLU A 201 -26.76 -14.57 -17.59
C GLU A 201 -27.26 -13.23 -17.00
N HIS A 202 -26.70 -12.13 -17.55
CA HIS A 202 -27.36 -10.85 -17.85
C HIS A 202 -28.11 -10.06 -16.76
N GLN A 203 -27.51 -9.85 -15.57
CA GLN A 203 -27.88 -8.68 -14.76
C GLN A 203 -26.61 -7.89 -14.38
N MET A 204 -26.24 -6.94 -15.23
CA MET A 204 -24.97 -6.23 -15.20
C MET A 204 -24.84 -5.09 -14.18
N ASN A 205 -25.83 -4.84 -13.32
CA ASN A 205 -25.77 -3.73 -12.39
C ASN A 205 -25.69 -4.17 -10.93
N SER A 206 -24.63 -3.78 -10.24
CA SER A 206 -24.53 -3.88 -8.78
C SER A 206 -25.72 -3.19 -8.10
N PRO A 207 -26.31 -3.74 -7.03
CA PRO A 207 -27.32 -3.01 -6.26
C PRO A 207 -26.75 -1.75 -5.60
N TRP A 208 -25.42 -1.60 -5.52
CA TRP A 208 -24.75 -0.46 -4.90
C TRP A 208 -24.25 0.61 -5.90
N ASN A 209 -24.87 0.67 -7.08
CA ASN A 209 -24.58 1.71 -8.10
C ASN A 209 -25.04 3.12 -7.70
N ILE A 210 -25.61 3.30 -6.53
CA ILE A 210 -25.96 4.58 -5.91
C ILE A 210 -24.80 5.20 -5.13
N ALA A 211 -23.73 4.43 -4.90
CA ALA A 211 -22.61 4.89 -4.09
C ALA A 211 -21.86 6.02 -4.80
N ALA A 212 -21.68 7.12 -4.10
CA ALA A 212 -20.76 8.18 -4.50
C ALA A 212 -19.32 7.67 -4.53
N ASP A 213 -18.47 8.32 -5.31
CA ASP A 213 -17.05 8.06 -5.29
C ASP A 213 -16.44 8.56 -3.97
N PHE A 214 -15.43 7.85 -3.50
CA PHE A 214 -14.69 8.21 -2.29
C PHE A 214 -13.32 8.79 -2.68
N PRO A 215 -13.19 10.12 -2.81
CA PRO A 215 -11.99 10.76 -3.32
C PRO A 215 -10.90 10.96 -2.26
N VAL A 216 -11.21 10.73 -0.97
CA VAL A 216 -10.31 11.06 0.15
C VAL A 216 -9.08 10.16 0.12
N ASP A 217 -7.90 10.77 0.02
CA ASP A 217 -6.63 10.03 0.15
C ASP A 217 -6.33 9.78 1.63
N MET A 218 -6.32 8.50 1.99
CA MET A 218 -6.04 8.05 3.36
C MET A 218 -4.54 7.86 3.64
N SER A 219 -3.65 8.01 2.65
CA SER A 219 -2.20 8.00 2.90
C SER A 219 -1.76 9.23 3.68
N PHE A 220 -0.71 9.08 4.47
CA PHE A 220 -0.16 10.19 5.25
C PHE A 220 0.77 11.06 4.40
N THR A 221 0.67 12.37 4.53
CA THR A 221 1.61 13.32 3.94
C THR A 221 2.89 13.45 4.80
N VAL A 222 3.91 14.11 4.25
CA VAL A 222 5.13 14.41 5.02
C VAL A 222 4.80 15.27 6.23
N GLU A 223 3.95 16.27 6.08
CA GLU A 223 3.54 17.20 7.12
C GLU A 223 2.75 16.50 8.24
N GLU A 224 1.89 15.56 7.87
CA GLU A 224 1.14 14.76 8.84
C GLU A 224 2.06 13.82 9.64
N ILE A 225 3.06 13.20 8.99
CA ILE A 225 4.07 12.39 9.67
C ILE A 225 4.94 13.27 10.59
N GLU A 226 5.34 14.45 10.10
CA GLU A 226 6.08 15.44 10.89
C GLU A 226 5.32 15.83 12.16
N GLY A 227 4.00 16.05 12.08
CA GLY A 227 3.14 16.32 13.24
C GLY A 227 3.22 15.23 14.30
N MET A 228 3.05 13.96 13.91
CA MET A 228 3.14 12.82 14.81
C MET A 228 4.54 12.68 15.45
N LEU A 229 5.61 12.92 14.67
CA LEU A 229 6.97 12.85 15.18
C LEU A 229 7.33 14.02 16.11
N ASN A 230 6.73 15.20 15.91
CA ASN A 230 6.87 16.32 16.84
C ASN A 230 6.30 15.97 18.22
N GLU A 231 5.11 15.36 18.26
CA GLU A 231 4.52 14.92 19.54
C GLU A 231 5.43 13.93 20.27
N TYR A 232 6.01 12.96 19.54
CA TYR A 232 6.96 12.01 20.11
C TYR A 232 8.23 12.73 20.63
N ASN A 233 8.80 13.62 19.82
CA ASN A 233 10.02 14.37 20.17
C ASN A 233 9.83 15.23 21.41
N ASP A 234 8.68 15.89 21.55
CA ASP A 234 8.34 16.74 22.70
C ASP A 234 8.22 15.92 23.99
N GLU A 235 7.65 14.71 23.93
CA GLU A 235 7.51 13.84 25.10
C GLU A 235 8.84 13.17 25.52
N HIS A 236 9.70 12.81 24.55
CA HIS A 236 10.95 12.08 24.83
C HIS A 236 12.18 12.99 24.88
N SER A 237 12.05 14.27 24.55
CA SER A 237 13.17 15.23 24.47
C SER A 237 14.34 14.71 23.62
N CYS A 238 14.03 14.01 22.51
CA CYS A 238 15.01 13.45 21.61
C CYS A 238 15.70 14.53 20.77
N VAL A 239 16.94 14.28 20.35
CA VAL A 239 17.60 15.11 19.35
C VAL A 239 17.24 14.55 17.97
N MET A 240 16.10 14.99 17.42
CA MET A 240 15.58 14.52 16.14
C MET A 240 15.48 15.66 15.12
N LEU A 241 15.95 15.43 13.90
CA LEU A 241 15.62 16.27 12.75
C LEU A 241 14.27 15.82 12.17
N VAL A 242 13.18 16.22 12.83
CA VAL A 242 11.83 15.69 12.61
C VAL A 242 11.43 15.69 11.14
N ARG A 243 11.60 16.83 10.45
CA ARG A 243 11.26 16.95 9.02
C ARG A 243 12.08 16.05 8.11
N GLU A 244 13.36 15.83 8.42
CA GLU A 244 14.22 14.89 7.68
C GLU A 244 13.78 13.44 7.86
N CYS A 245 13.48 13.06 9.10
CA CYS A 245 12.94 11.74 9.41
C CYS A 245 11.59 11.52 8.72
N ALA A 246 10.66 12.48 8.80
CA ALA A 246 9.35 12.40 8.16
C ALA A 246 9.47 12.22 6.65
N LYS A 247 10.33 13.02 5.98
CA LYS A 247 10.60 12.86 4.54
C LYS A 247 11.15 11.49 4.21
N THR A 248 12.15 11.01 4.97
CA THR A 248 12.78 9.72 4.70
C THR A 248 11.77 8.57 4.90
N ILE A 249 10.96 8.61 5.96
CA ILE A 249 9.89 7.64 6.17
C ILE A 249 8.88 7.68 5.00
N PHE A 250 8.47 8.86 4.57
CA PHE A 250 7.57 9.02 3.43
C PHE A 250 8.16 8.47 2.13
N GLU A 251 9.44 8.70 1.85
CA GLU A 251 10.12 8.16 0.67
C GLU A 251 10.06 6.63 0.58
N TYR A 252 10.18 5.93 1.71
CA TYR A 252 10.05 4.47 1.73
C TYR A 252 8.61 3.99 1.67
N THR A 253 7.67 4.70 2.30
CA THR A 253 6.30 4.23 2.56
C THR A 253 5.25 4.83 1.64
N SER A 254 5.55 5.95 0.97
CA SER A 254 4.56 6.80 0.29
C SER A 254 3.34 7.09 1.18
N GLY A 255 3.56 7.26 2.49
CA GLY A 255 2.53 7.55 3.46
C GLY A 255 1.61 6.38 3.82
N TYR A 256 1.93 5.14 3.44
CA TYR A 256 1.11 3.96 3.79
C TYR A 256 1.02 3.82 5.33
N PRO A 257 -0.18 3.95 5.94
CA PRO A 257 -0.32 4.14 7.39
C PRO A 257 0.39 3.10 8.25
N TYR A 258 0.18 1.81 7.95
CA TYR A 258 0.84 0.72 8.67
C TYR A 258 2.37 0.79 8.55
N LEU A 259 2.89 1.07 7.36
CA LEU A 259 4.34 1.10 7.14
C LEU A 259 4.98 2.27 7.88
N VAL A 260 4.32 3.43 7.91
CA VAL A 260 4.77 4.60 8.68
C VAL A 260 4.86 4.26 10.16
N SER A 261 3.76 3.79 10.75
CA SER A 261 3.72 3.42 12.18
C SER A 261 4.70 2.28 12.51
N LYS A 262 4.88 1.31 11.60
CA LYS A 262 5.79 0.18 11.80
C LYS A 262 7.24 0.60 11.79
N ILE A 263 7.65 1.51 10.90
CA ILE A 263 9.01 2.04 10.89
C ILE A 263 9.27 2.82 12.16
N CYS A 264 8.36 3.73 12.58
CA CYS A 264 8.49 4.48 13.82
C CYS A 264 8.63 3.54 15.02
N LYS A 265 7.78 2.52 15.12
CA LYS A 265 7.86 1.49 16.17
C LYS A 265 9.20 0.76 16.18
N LEU A 266 9.74 0.42 15.03
CA LEU A 266 11.04 -0.27 14.94
C LEU A 266 12.20 0.64 15.34
N ILE A 267 12.14 1.93 15.02
CA ILE A 267 13.15 2.90 15.47
C ILE A 267 13.13 3.01 16.99
N ASP A 268 11.96 3.18 17.57
CA ASP A 268 11.73 3.30 18.99
C ASP A 268 12.19 2.04 19.77
N GLU A 269 11.73 0.87 19.35
CA GLU A 269 11.91 -0.37 20.12
C GLU A 269 13.22 -1.13 19.80
N ARG A 270 13.78 -0.99 18.57
CA ARG A 270 14.86 -1.88 18.08
C ARG A 270 16.08 -1.19 17.50
N CYS A 271 15.97 0.08 17.11
CA CYS A 271 17.10 0.82 16.54
C CYS A 271 17.72 1.80 17.55
N GLY A 272 17.46 1.63 18.86
CA GLY A 272 18.01 2.46 19.93
C GLY A 272 17.61 3.93 19.81
N GLU A 273 16.37 4.19 19.41
CA GLU A 273 15.80 5.54 19.21
C GLU A 273 16.66 6.41 18.27
N ASN A 274 17.29 5.78 17.27
CA ASN A 274 18.12 6.48 16.29
C ASN A 274 17.26 7.18 15.24
N TRP A 275 16.74 8.36 15.58
CA TRP A 275 15.90 9.18 14.71
C TRP A 275 16.72 9.98 13.69
N THR A 276 17.40 9.23 12.80
CA THR A 276 18.18 9.75 11.68
C THR A 276 17.83 9.01 10.40
N LYS A 277 18.27 9.50 9.24
CA LYS A 277 18.15 8.75 7.97
C LYS A 277 18.68 7.32 8.08
N GLN A 278 19.80 7.14 8.80
CA GLN A 278 20.39 5.81 9.02
C GLN A 278 19.46 4.93 9.87
N GLY A 279 18.90 5.45 10.94
CA GLY A 279 17.96 4.70 11.78
C GLY A 279 16.69 4.30 11.04
N VAL A 280 16.15 5.18 10.18
CA VAL A 280 15.04 4.83 9.27
C VAL A 280 15.45 3.69 8.32
N SER A 281 16.62 3.78 7.69
CA SER A 281 17.15 2.72 6.82
C SER A 281 17.29 1.38 7.57
N ASP A 282 17.79 1.40 8.80
CA ASP A 282 17.95 0.19 9.60
C ASP A 282 16.60 -0.41 10.01
N ALA A 283 15.61 0.41 10.36
CA ALA A 283 14.24 -0.03 10.60
C ALA A 283 13.60 -0.66 9.35
N VAL A 284 13.82 -0.08 8.17
CA VAL A 284 13.36 -0.65 6.89
C VAL A 284 14.02 -2.02 6.64
N LYS A 285 15.32 -2.18 6.92
CA LYS A 285 16.01 -3.47 6.79
C LYS A 285 15.40 -4.53 7.70
N ILE A 286 15.09 -4.17 8.94
CA ILE A 286 14.41 -5.07 9.89
C ILE A 286 13.04 -5.44 9.34
N LEU A 287 12.23 -4.46 8.94
CA LEU A 287 10.90 -4.66 8.38
C LEU A 287 10.90 -5.61 7.17
N LEU A 288 11.83 -5.42 6.24
CA LEU A 288 11.95 -6.25 5.03
C LEU A 288 12.30 -7.71 5.33
N ARG A 289 12.81 -8.04 6.50
CA ARG A 289 13.12 -9.42 6.94
C ARG A 289 12.01 -10.06 7.76
N GLU A 290 11.11 -9.26 8.30
CA GLU A 290 10.01 -9.78 9.10
C GLU A 290 8.99 -10.54 8.23
N ALA A 291 8.45 -11.63 8.79
CA ALA A 291 7.18 -12.19 8.35
C ALA A 291 6.07 -11.36 9.01
N ASN A 292 5.21 -10.75 8.21
CA ASN A 292 4.07 -9.99 8.70
C ASN A 292 2.85 -10.16 7.79
N PRO A 293 1.64 -9.93 8.31
CA PRO A 293 0.40 -10.16 7.55
C PRO A 293 0.32 -9.37 6.23
N LEU A 294 0.90 -8.16 6.17
CA LEU A 294 0.90 -7.34 4.95
C LEU A 294 1.70 -8.01 3.82
N PHE A 295 2.87 -8.54 4.13
CA PHE A 295 3.72 -9.22 3.14
C PHE A 295 3.21 -10.62 2.80
N ASP A 296 2.57 -11.30 3.74
CA ASP A 296 1.90 -12.58 3.45
C ASP A 296 0.70 -12.37 2.52
N ASP A 297 -0.07 -11.31 2.71
CA ASP A 297 -1.16 -10.94 1.80
C ASP A 297 -0.62 -10.57 0.40
N LEU A 298 0.43 -9.75 0.31
CA LEU A 298 1.11 -9.43 -0.95
C LEU A 298 1.51 -10.71 -1.70
N ARG A 299 2.21 -11.62 -1.04
CA ARG A 299 2.65 -12.89 -1.63
C ARG A 299 1.46 -13.74 -2.10
N LYS A 300 0.43 -13.88 -1.26
CA LYS A 300 -0.76 -14.63 -1.58
C LYS A 300 -1.46 -14.07 -2.81
N LYS A 301 -1.67 -12.75 -2.87
CA LYS A 301 -2.37 -12.11 -3.99
C LYS A 301 -1.60 -12.23 -5.31
N ILE A 302 -0.28 -12.13 -5.28
CA ILE A 302 0.55 -12.34 -6.47
C ILE A 302 0.46 -13.80 -6.96
N THR A 303 0.29 -14.75 -6.04
CA THR A 303 0.10 -16.16 -6.40
C THR A 303 -1.32 -16.41 -6.95
N ASP A 304 -2.33 -15.80 -6.33
CA ASP A 304 -3.74 -15.97 -6.69
C ASP A 304 -4.12 -15.27 -8.01
N TYR A 305 -3.37 -14.23 -8.43
CA TYR A 305 -3.65 -13.41 -9.62
C TYR A 305 -2.47 -13.40 -10.59
N PRO A 306 -2.39 -14.36 -11.54
CA PRO A 306 -1.28 -14.47 -12.49
C PRO A 306 -1.09 -13.23 -13.37
N GLU A 307 -2.16 -12.55 -13.77
CA GLU A 307 -2.11 -11.33 -14.58
C GLU A 307 -1.47 -10.17 -13.81
N LEU A 308 -1.81 -10.00 -12.53
CA LEU A 308 -1.16 -9.03 -11.64
C LEU A 308 0.33 -9.37 -11.50
N ARG A 309 0.66 -10.64 -11.28
CA ARG A 309 2.04 -11.11 -11.20
C ARG A 309 2.84 -10.75 -12.46
N ALA A 310 2.28 -11.04 -13.63
CA ALA A 310 2.93 -10.77 -14.92
C ALA A 310 3.16 -9.27 -15.13
N MET A 311 2.17 -8.44 -14.83
CA MET A 311 2.28 -6.98 -14.91
C MET A 311 3.34 -6.44 -13.94
N LEU A 312 3.33 -6.86 -12.67
CA LEU A 312 4.33 -6.43 -11.68
C LEU A 312 5.75 -6.85 -12.10
N TYR A 313 5.91 -8.07 -12.63
CA TYR A 313 7.19 -8.52 -13.15
C TYR A 313 7.65 -7.67 -14.33
N ALA A 314 6.77 -7.37 -15.29
CA ALA A 314 7.07 -6.54 -16.44
C ALA A 314 7.45 -5.10 -16.03
N ILE A 315 6.72 -4.52 -15.08
CA ILE A 315 7.06 -3.21 -14.50
C ILE A 315 8.45 -3.23 -13.86
N LEU A 316 8.76 -4.23 -13.06
CA LEU A 316 9.99 -4.27 -12.27
C LEU A 316 11.23 -4.63 -13.10
N PHE A 317 11.13 -5.67 -13.92
CA PHE A 317 12.29 -6.19 -14.64
C PHE A 317 12.37 -5.72 -16.10
N ARG A 318 11.24 -5.61 -16.83
CA ARG A 318 11.23 -5.22 -18.25
C ARG A 318 11.17 -3.73 -18.46
N GLY A 319 10.93 -2.96 -17.39
CA GLY A 319 10.79 -1.54 -17.57
C GLY A 319 9.51 -1.13 -18.32
N GLU A 320 8.55 -2.03 -18.47
CA GLU A 320 7.31 -1.72 -19.18
C GLU A 320 6.48 -0.69 -18.43
N SER A 321 5.95 0.28 -19.18
CA SER A 321 5.03 1.29 -18.66
C SER A 321 3.61 0.90 -19.05
N TYR A 322 2.72 0.91 -18.07
CA TYR A 322 1.31 0.61 -18.25
C TYR A 322 0.49 1.89 -18.01
N PRO A 323 -0.22 2.41 -19.03
CA PRO A 323 -1.20 3.47 -18.80
C PRO A 323 -2.22 3.03 -17.76
N TYR A 324 -2.54 3.91 -16.82
CA TYR A 324 -3.52 3.59 -15.79
C TYR A 324 -4.91 3.49 -16.41
N ASN A 325 -5.50 2.32 -16.34
CA ASN A 325 -6.86 2.03 -16.79
C ASN A 325 -7.57 1.14 -15.76
N PRO A 326 -8.57 1.64 -15.04
CA PRO A 326 -9.30 0.88 -14.02
C PRO A 326 -10.09 -0.31 -14.60
N ASP A 327 -10.40 -0.32 -15.91
CA ASP A 327 -11.05 -1.45 -16.56
C ASP A 327 -10.10 -2.64 -16.79
N ASN A 328 -8.79 -2.45 -16.63
CA ASN A 328 -7.82 -3.54 -16.70
C ASN A 328 -7.81 -4.31 -15.39
N PHE A 329 -8.11 -5.61 -15.45
CA PHE A 329 -8.23 -6.48 -14.28
C PHE A 329 -6.99 -6.48 -13.38
N ALA A 330 -5.79 -6.54 -13.93
CA ALA A 330 -4.55 -6.53 -13.14
C ALA A 330 -4.34 -5.19 -12.44
N ILE A 331 -4.71 -4.07 -13.10
CA ILE A 331 -4.62 -2.73 -12.54
C ILE A 331 -5.66 -2.54 -11.44
N ASP A 332 -6.91 -2.95 -11.69
CA ASP A 332 -7.98 -2.89 -10.69
C ASP A 332 -7.59 -3.66 -9.41
N ILE A 333 -7.20 -4.92 -9.56
CA ILE A 333 -6.76 -5.77 -8.44
C ILE A 333 -5.54 -5.20 -7.73
N GLY A 334 -4.53 -4.75 -8.46
CA GLY A 334 -3.31 -4.18 -7.87
C GLY A 334 -3.57 -2.89 -7.10
N THR A 335 -4.47 -2.04 -7.58
CA THR A 335 -4.90 -0.80 -6.93
C THR A 335 -5.74 -1.10 -5.69
N MET A 336 -6.69 -2.02 -5.80
CA MET A 336 -7.57 -2.43 -4.70
C MET A 336 -6.77 -2.97 -3.51
N PHE A 337 -5.73 -3.76 -3.74
CA PHE A 337 -4.85 -4.26 -2.68
C PHE A 337 -3.74 -3.26 -2.29
N GLY A 338 -3.67 -2.10 -2.92
CA GLY A 338 -2.70 -1.05 -2.60
C GLY A 338 -1.26 -1.39 -2.98
N PHE A 339 -1.03 -2.33 -3.92
CA PHE A 339 0.32 -2.71 -4.38
C PHE A 339 0.83 -1.78 -5.48
N ILE A 340 -0.09 -1.18 -6.22
CA ILE A 340 0.19 -0.19 -7.24
C ILE A 340 -0.67 1.06 -7.01
N LYS A 341 -0.27 2.15 -7.63
CA LYS A 341 -1.02 3.41 -7.69
C LYS A 341 -0.88 4.06 -9.05
N GLU A 342 -1.76 5.00 -9.31
CA GLU A 342 -1.63 5.91 -10.44
C GLU A 342 -0.63 7.02 -10.11
N LYS A 343 0.26 7.33 -11.06
CA LYS A 343 1.13 8.50 -11.00
C LYS A 343 1.32 9.03 -12.43
N ASN A 344 0.86 10.25 -12.69
CA ASN A 344 0.95 10.90 -14.01
C ASN A 344 0.36 10.06 -15.15
N GLY A 345 -0.79 9.42 -14.92
CA GLY A 345 -1.47 8.56 -15.90
C GLY A 345 -0.85 7.18 -16.08
N GLN A 346 0.15 6.82 -15.29
CA GLN A 346 0.87 5.54 -15.38
C GLN A 346 0.72 4.72 -14.10
N VAL A 347 0.82 3.41 -14.27
CA VAL A 347 0.87 2.46 -13.15
C VAL A 347 2.28 2.43 -12.57
N VAL A 348 2.39 2.66 -11.25
CA VAL A 348 3.64 2.51 -10.51
C VAL A 348 3.44 1.64 -9.28
N ILE A 349 4.50 1.01 -8.79
CA ILE A 349 4.46 0.31 -7.50
C ILE A 349 4.16 1.33 -6.39
N ALA A 350 3.29 0.98 -5.46
CA ALA A 350 2.74 1.92 -4.49
C ALA A 350 3.81 2.58 -3.58
N ASN A 351 4.85 1.84 -3.22
CA ASN A 351 5.94 2.34 -2.38
C ASN A 351 7.22 1.49 -2.51
N ARG A 352 8.35 2.03 -2.06
CA ARG A 352 9.66 1.36 -2.15
C ARG A 352 9.76 0.06 -1.34
N ILE A 353 9.01 -0.06 -0.25
CA ILE A 353 8.99 -1.29 0.56
C ILE A 353 8.35 -2.44 -0.22
N PHE A 354 7.20 -2.21 -0.85
CA PHE A 354 6.57 -3.21 -1.71
C PHE A 354 7.46 -3.56 -2.90
N GLU A 355 8.05 -2.55 -3.52
CA GLU A 355 8.98 -2.75 -4.63
C GLU A 355 10.13 -3.68 -4.24
N THR A 356 10.82 -3.40 -3.13
CA THR A 356 11.91 -4.23 -2.63
C THR A 356 11.44 -5.66 -2.28
N ARG A 357 10.25 -5.79 -1.68
CA ARG A 357 9.67 -7.13 -1.37
C ARG A 357 9.36 -7.92 -2.63
N LEU A 358 8.84 -7.28 -3.67
CA LEU A 358 8.54 -7.89 -4.96
C LEU A 358 9.82 -8.36 -5.67
N TYR A 359 10.86 -7.51 -5.72
CA TYR A 359 12.17 -7.93 -6.22
C TYR A 359 12.69 -9.16 -5.47
N ASN A 360 12.66 -9.11 -4.13
CA ASN A 360 13.11 -10.23 -3.32
C ASN A 360 12.30 -11.50 -3.57
N LEU A 361 10.98 -11.38 -3.76
CA LEU A 361 10.11 -12.51 -4.07
C LEU A 361 10.48 -13.13 -5.41
N PHE A 362 10.49 -12.35 -6.49
CA PHE A 362 10.77 -12.84 -7.84
C PHE A 362 12.19 -13.40 -7.97
N LEU A 363 13.20 -12.71 -7.43
CA LEU A 363 14.57 -13.20 -7.46
C LEU A 363 14.76 -14.48 -6.63
N SER A 364 13.99 -14.66 -5.54
CA SER A 364 14.13 -15.84 -4.69
C SER A 364 13.80 -17.16 -5.41
N GLU A 365 12.99 -17.09 -6.43
CA GLU A 365 12.63 -18.25 -7.24
C GLU A 365 13.78 -18.74 -8.15
N GLU A 366 14.72 -17.86 -8.47
CA GLU A 366 15.87 -18.15 -9.34
C GLU A 366 17.19 -18.42 -8.57
N LEU A 367 17.24 -18.12 -7.26
CA LEU A 367 18.49 -18.15 -6.49
C LEU A 367 19.22 -19.49 -6.52
N THR A 368 18.51 -20.60 -6.42
CA THR A 368 19.09 -21.93 -6.31
C THR A 368 19.70 -22.45 -7.61
N SER A 369 19.26 -21.94 -8.76
CA SER A 369 19.70 -22.36 -10.08
C SER A 369 20.65 -21.37 -10.77
N SER A 370 20.84 -20.18 -10.22
CA SER A 370 21.59 -19.11 -10.89
C SER A 370 23.10 -19.19 -10.62
N ILE A 371 23.89 -19.44 -11.67
CA ILE A 371 25.36 -19.47 -11.64
C ILE A 371 25.91 -18.09 -11.24
N ILE A 372 25.31 -17.00 -11.74
CA ILE A 372 25.76 -15.64 -11.43
C ILE A 372 25.55 -15.29 -9.95
N TYR A 373 24.46 -15.78 -9.32
CA TYR A 373 24.25 -15.65 -7.89
C TYR A 373 25.35 -16.37 -7.09
N GLN A 374 25.69 -17.60 -7.49
CA GLN A 374 26.76 -18.38 -6.83
C GLN A 374 28.13 -17.68 -6.97
N SER A 375 28.38 -17.00 -8.08
CA SER A 375 29.59 -16.18 -8.27
C SER A 375 29.63 -15.02 -7.28
N GLY A 376 28.53 -14.27 -7.13
CA GLY A 376 28.42 -13.21 -6.12
C GLY A 376 28.62 -13.74 -4.69
N GLU A 377 28.06 -14.90 -4.35
CA GLU A 377 28.22 -15.53 -3.04
C GLU A 377 29.69 -15.89 -2.75
N ARG A 378 30.43 -16.37 -3.74
CA ARG A 378 31.87 -16.68 -3.59
C ARG A 378 32.70 -15.41 -3.40
N ASP A 379 32.34 -14.34 -4.10
CA ASP A 379 33.13 -13.12 -4.16
C ASP A 379 32.84 -12.11 -3.06
N LYS A 380 31.72 -12.26 -2.34
CA LYS A 380 31.14 -11.24 -1.44
C LYS A 380 32.13 -10.63 -0.42
N ASN A 381 33.06 -11.43 0.08
CA ASN A 381 33.98 -10.99 1.14
C ASN A 381 35.07 -10.01 0.65
N GLN A 382 35.34 -9.93 -0.66
CA GLN A 382 36.40 -9.07 -1.21
C GLN A 382 35.92 -7.62 -1.47
N PHE A 383 34.61 -7.40 -1.49
CA PHE A 383 34.03 -6.12 -1.87
C PHE A 383 33.89 -5.11 -0.74
N ILE A 384 34.14 -5.54 0.51
CA ILE A 384 33.98 -4.66 1.68
C ILE A 384 35.36 -4.32 2.22
N LYS A 385 35.70 -3.03 2.15
CA LYS A 385 36.94 -2.49 2.71
C LYS A 385 36.60 -1.43 3.76
N ASN A 386 37.01 -1.66 5.00
CA ASN A 386 36.76 -0.72 6.12
C ASN A 386 35.26 -0.34 6.30
N GLY A 387 34.35 -1.29 6.08
CA GLY A 387 32.90 -1.05 6.18
C GLY A 387 32.29 -0.33 4.97
N VAL A 388 33.06 -0.04 3.94
CA VAL A 388 32.59 0.60 2.69
C VAL A 388 32.53 -0.44 1.57
N LEU A 389 31.44 -0.44 0.81
CA LEU A 389 31.29 -1.27 -0.38
C LEU A 389 32.12 -0.67 -1.53
N ASP A 390 33.01 -1.46 -2.10
CA ASP A 390 33.79 -1.13 -3.29
C ASP A 390 32.96 -1.46 -4.55
N MET A 391 32.12 -0.52 -4.96
CA MET A 391 31.19 -0.74 -6.07
C MET A 391 31.92 -0.91 -7.40
N GLU A 392 33.07 -0.28 -7.59
CA GLU A 392 33.88 -0.46 -8.81
C GLU A 392 34.33 -1.89 -8.94
N LEU A 393 34.87 -2.47 -7.86
CA LEU A 393 35.28 -3.86 -7.85
C LEU A 393 34.09 -4.83 -8.02
N VAL A 394 32.92 -4.48 -7.48
CA VAL A 394 31.67 -5.26 -7.70
C VAL A 394 31.33 -5.30 -9.20
N LEU A 395 31.33 -4.16 -9.84
CA LEU A 395 31.00 -4.04 -11.27
C LEU A 395 32.05 -4.70 -12.17
N GLU A 396 33.33 -4.53 -11.86
CA GLU A 396 34.43 -5.18 -12.58
C GLU A 396 34.31 -6.72 -12.51
N LYS A 397 34.06 -7.26 -11.33
CA LYS A 397 33.89 -8.71 -11.15
C LYS A 397 32.60 -9.23 -11.79
N PHE A 398 31.52 -8.46 -11.72
CA PHE A 398 30.30 -8.79 -12.46
C PHE A 398 30.56 -8.90 -13.97
N MET A 399 31.28 -7.95 -14.55
CA MET A 399 31.68 -7.99 -15.96
C MET A 399 32.41 -9.28 -16.32
N ILE A 400 33.40 -9.68 -15.51
CA ILE A 400 34.17 -10.90 -15.73
C ILE A 400 33.24 -12.14 -15.70
N HIS A 401 32.43 -12.27 -14.65
CA HIS A 401 31.51 -13.42 -14.51
C HIS A 401 30.42 -13.44 -15.58
N PHE A 402 29.93 -12.27 -15.98
CA PHE A 402 28.97 -12.17 -17.05
C PHE A 402 29.55 -12.69 -18.37
N HIS A 403 30.77 -12.28 -18.71
CA HIS A 403 31.47 -12.72 -19.90
C HIS A 403 31.74 -14.24 -19.88
N ASP A 404 32.19 -14.77 -18.74
CA ASP A 404 32.48 -16.20 -18.57
C ASP A 404 31.22 -17.08 -18.74
N ILE A 405 30.04 -16.60 -18.32
CA ILE A 405 28.79 -17.37 -18.34
C ILE A 405 28.06 -17.22 -19.66
N TYR A 406 28.00 -16.03 -20.22
CA TYR A 406 27.14 -15.72 -21.36
C TYR A 406 27.91 -15.47 -22.66
N GLY A 407 29.20 -15.14 -22.59
CA GLY A 407 30.05 -14.87 -23.74
C GLY A 407 29.47 -13.76 -24.63
N ASP A 408 29.74 -13.86 -25.94
CA ASP A 408 29.25 -12.94 -26.96
C ASP A 408 27.87 -13.35 -27.56
N ASN A 409 27.10 -14.17 -26.88
CA ASN A 409 25.86 -14.75 -27.40
C ASN A 409 24.72 -13.72 -27.27
N THR A 410 24.45 -12.98 -28.36
CA THR A 410 23.70 -11.71 -28.39
C THR A 410 22.27 -11.80 -28.88
N ASN A 411 21.83 -12.96 -29.37
CA ASN A 411 20.60 -13.01 -30.19
C ASN A 411 19.27 -12.74 -29.45
N THR A 412 19.27 -12.64 -28.12
CA THR A 412 18.04 -12.42 -27.32
C THR A 412 18.28 -11.60 -26.06
N PHE A 413 19.42 -10.93 -25.92
CA PHE A 413 19.71 -10.16 -24.71
C PHE A 413 19.00 -8.81 -24.75
N ILE A 414 18.22 -8.53 -23.71
CA ILE A 414 17.54 -7.26 -23.47
C ILE A 414 18.00 -6.68 -22.13
N GLU A 415 17.82 -5.40 -21.93
CA GLU A 415 18.22 -4.66 -20.71
C GLU A 415 17.67 -5.32 -19.42
N GLU A 416 16.46 -5.90 -19.50
CA GLU A 416 15.87 -6.72 -18.45
C GLU A 416 16.82 -7.81 -17.94
N ASN A 417 17.44 -8.54 -18.86
CA ASN A 417 18.36 -9.63 -18.50
C ASN A 417 19.58 -9.07 -17.76
N GLY A 418 20.12 -7.95 -18.21
CA GLY A 418 21.24 -7.27 -17.56
C GLY A 418 20.92 -6.85 -16.14
N ARG A 419 19.78 -6.18 -15.94
CA ARG A 419 19.30 -5.76 -14.62
C ARG A 419 19.12 -6.96 -13.69
N ARG A 420 18.39 -7.97 -14.15
CA ARG A 420 18.12 -9.18 -13.37
C ARG A 420 19.40 -9.90 -12.96
N LEU A 421 20.33 -10.09 -13.87
CA LEU A 421 21.60 -10.77 -13.61
C LEU A 421 22.48 -9.98 -12.65
N PHE A 422 22.53 -8.65 -12.81
CA PHE A 422 23.28 -7.82 -11.88
C PHE A 422 22.67 -7.83 -10.48
N LEU A 423 21.35 -7.78 -10.34
CA LEU A 423 20.67 -7.90 -9.05
C LEU A 423 20.89 -9.26 -8.40
N LEU A 424 20.88 -10.35 -9.17
CA LEU A 424 21.21 -11.68 -8.68
C LEU A 424 22.65 -11.77 -8.18
N TYR A 425 23.60 -11.15 -8.89
CA TYR A 425 25.00 -11.09 -8.45
C TYR A 425 25.19 -10.24 -7.20
N LEU A 426 24.54 -9.09 -7.16
CA LEU A 426 24.64 -8.13 -6.06
C LEU A 426 24.01 -8.63 -4.76
N LYS A 427 22.93 -9.41 -4.87
CA LYS A 427 22.12 -9.84 -3.71
C LYS A 427 22.94 -10.52 -2.59
N PRO A 428 23.78 -11.51 -2.85
CA PRO A 428 24.59 -12.14 -1.78
C PRO A 428 25.65 -11.20 -1.21
N ILE A 429 26.14 -10.23 -2.01
CA ILE A 429 27.19 -9.29 -1.61
C ILE A 429 26.66 -8.32 -0.54
N ILE A 430 25.46 -7.80 -0.74
CA ILE A 430 24.84 -6.83 0.18
C ILE A 430 23.91 -7.48 1.21
N ASN A 431 23.68 -8.78 1.12
CA ASN A 431 22.74 -9.50 1.97
C ASN A 431 23.04 -9.28 3.45
N GLY A 432 22.05 -8.82 4.17
CA GLY A 432 22.16 -8.61 5.61
C GLY A 432 22.66 -7.22 6.03
N THR A 433 23.26 -6.46 5.14
CA THR A 433 23.88 -5.16 5.47
C THR A 433 23.34 -4.01 4.60
N GLY A 434 23.09 -4.28 3.33
CA GLY A 434 22.60 -3.30 2.36
C GLY A 434 21.20 -3.62 1.85
N ASN A 435 20.60 -2.62 1.22
CA ASN A 435 19.38 -2.74 0.43
C ASN A 435 19.61 -2.17 -0.97
N TYR A 436 18.83 -2.62 -1.92
CA TYR A 436 18.75 -1.97 -3.22
C TYR A 436 17.28 -1.62 -3.51
N TYR A 437 17.10 -0.60 -4.27
CA TYR A 437 15.79 -0.22 -4.81
C TYR A 437 15.99 0.34 -6.22
N ILE A 438 14.93 0.27 -7.00
CA ILE A 438 14.92 0.78 -8.36
C ILE A 438 14.00 1.98 -8.35
N GLU A 439 14.50 3.10 -8.84
CA GLU A 439 13.69 4.30 -8.86
C GLU A 439 12.78 4.29 -10.09
N ALA A 440 11.49 4.19 -9.83
CA ALA A 440 10.48 4.29 -10.87
C ALA A 440 10.19 5.77 -11.17
N GLN A 441 10.87 6.35 -12.14
CA GLN A 441 10.56 7.65 -12.75
C GLN A 441 11.15 8.91 -12.12
N THR A 442 12.02 9.53 -12.85
CA THR A 442 12.25 10.97 -12.88
C THR A 442 11.24 11.70 -13.77
N ARG A 443 11.35 13.03 -13.85
CA ARG A 443 10.45 13.95 -14.56
C ARG A 443 10.19 13.57 -16.03
N ASP A 444 11.08 12.82 -16.68
CA ASP A 444 11.05 12.52 -18.12
C ASP A 444 10.68 11.06 -18.46
N GLN A 445 10.04 10.32 -17.56
CA GLN A 445 9.59 8.92 -17.76
C GLN A 445 10.75 7.91 -17.99
N THR A 446 11.99 8.30 -17.79
CA THR A 446 13.14 7.43 -17.87
C THR A 446 13.41 6.82 -16.51
N ARG A 447 13.71 5.52 -16.47
CA ARG A 447 13.94 4.78 -15.22
C ARG A 447 15.40 4.82 -14.86
N THR A 448 15.68 5.21 -13.64
CA THR A 448 16.96 4.92 -13.01
C THR A 448 17.01 3.47 -12.65
N ASP A 449 18.16 2.92 -12.83
CA ASP A 449 18.21 1.51 -12.79
C ASP A 449 18.35 0.94 -11.39
N ILE A 450 19.37 1.27 -10.65
CA ILE A 450 19.56 0.66 -9.33
C ILE A 450 20.19 1.66 -8.37
N ILE A 451 19.59 1.80 -7.20
CA ILE A 451 20.21 2.49 -6.08
C ILE A 451 20.52 1.45 -5.01
N VAL A 452 21.78 1.38 -4.62
CA VAL A 452 22.25 0.52 -3.54
C VAL A 452 22.52 1.38 -2.32
N ASP A 453 21.85 1.08 -1.21
CA ASP A 453 22.17 1.65 0.10
C ASP A 453 22.97 0.60 0.90
N TYR A 454 24.20 0.93 1.23
CA TYR A 454 25.07 0.09 2.02
C TYR A 454 25.66 0.88 3.19
N LEU A 455 25.22 0.57 4.41
CA LEU A 455 25.61 1.27 5.65
C LEU A 455 25.46 2.80 5.57
N GLY A 456 24.35 3.27 4.96
CA GLY A 456 24.04 4.69 4.81
C GLY A 456 24.77 5.40 3.66
N LYS A 457 25.61 4.67 2.91
CA LYS A 457 26.20 5.17 1.68
C LYS A 457 25.41 4.71 0.48
N GLN A 458 25.02 5.64 -0.38
CA GLN A 458 24.23 5.35 -1.58
C GLN A 458 25.15 5.27 -2.81
N TYR A 459 24.84 4.31 -3.67
CA TYR A 459 25.48 4.08 -4.96
C TYR A 459 24.40 4.06 -6.02
N VAL A 460 24.47 4.97 -6.99
CA VAL A 460 23.55 5.04 -8.12
C VAL A 460 24.19 4.35 -9.32
N ILE A 461 23.49 3.37 -9.89
CA ILE A 461 23.96 2.57 -11.00
C ILE A 461 22.92 2.65 -12.12
N GLU A 462 23.29 3.21 -13.25
CA GLU A 462 22.51 3.24 -14.47
C GLU A 462 22.88 2.05 -15.33
N LEU A 463 21.89 1.28 -15.83
CA LEU A 463 22.13 0.18 -16.77
C LEU A 463 21.72 0.60 -18.19
N LYS A 464 22.54 0.28 -19.17
CA LYS A 464 22.26 0.59 -20.58
C LYS A 464 22.69 -0.56 -21.49
N ILE A 465 21.89 -0.77 -22.55
CA ILE A 465 22.39 -1.48 -23.72
C ILE A 465 23.01 -0.43 -24.66
N TRP A 466 24.23 -0.67 -25.04
CA TRP A 466 24.95 0.25 -25.91
C TRP A 466 24.39 0.22 -27.35
N HIS A 467 23.85 1.36 -27.79
CA HIS A 467 23.29 1.55 -29.13
C HIS A 467 24.02 2.63 -29.94
N GLY A 468 25.20 3.07 -29.47
CA GLY A 468 26.00 4.13 -30.11
C GLY A 468 26.34 5.29 -29.18
N ASN A 469 27.29 6.13 -29.61
CA ASN A 469 27.86 7.19 -28.77
C ASN A 469 26.82 8.23 -28.32
N GLU A 470 25.85 8.58 -29.15
CA GLU A 470 24.80 9.54 -28.78
C GLU A 470 23.85 8.98 -27.69
N TYR A 471 23.57 7.68 -27.75
CA TYR A 471 22.75 7.03 -26.75
C TYR A 471 23.47 6.92 -25.39
N ASN A 472 24.77 6.64 -25.45
CA ASN A 472 25.61 6.58 -24.24
C ASN A 472 25.70 7.94 -23.54
N LYS A 473 25.84 9.02 -24.32
CA LYS A 473 25.87 10.38 -23.80
C LYS A 473 24.58 10.79 -23.07
N ARG A 474 23.42 10.35 -23.54
CA ARG A 474 22.16 10.53 -22.82
C ARG A 474 22.13 9.80 -21.47
N GLY A 475 22.74 8.61 -21.38
CA GLY A 475 22.90 7.90 -20.12
C GLY A 475 23.79 8.64 -19.12
N GLU A 476 24.88 9.24 -19.60
CA GLU A 476 25.76 10.07 -18.79
C GLU A 476 25.03 11.32 -18.25
N GLU A 477 24.26 12.01 -19.09
CA GLU A 477 23.42 13.16 -18.71
C GLU A 477 22.39 12.78 -17.66
N GLN A 478 21.67 11.67 -17.85
CA GLN A 478 20.69 11.16 -16.89
C GLN A 478 21.31 10.83 -15.54
N LEU A 479 22.42 10.08 -15.55
CA LEU A 479 23.12 9.72 -14.33
C LEU A 479 23.60 10.98 -13.58
N ALA A 480 24.10 11.99 -14.28
CA ALA A 480 24.54 13.24 -13.67
C ALA A 480 23.38 13.99 -12.97
N GLU A 481 22.19 14.06 -13.60
CA GLU A 481 20.99 14.65 -12.99
C GLU A 481 20.57 13.91 -11.70
N TYR A 482 20.69 12.59 -11.69
CA TYR A 482 20.43 11.80 -10.48
C TYR A 482 21.42 12.08 -9.37
N LEU A 483 22.70 12.16 -9.70
CA LEU A 483 23.74 12.48 -8.72
C LEU A 483 23.49 13.85 -8.09
N GLU A 484 23.02 14.81 -8.85
CA GLU A 484 22.64 16.12 -8.32
C GLU A 484 21.43 16.02 -7.36
N TYR A 485 20.39 15.30 -7.76
CA TYR A 485 19.20 15.08 -6.93
C TYR A 485 19.52 14.39 -5.60
N TYR A 486 20.41 13.39 -5.61
CA TYR A 486 20.83 12.64 -4.41
C TYR A 486 22.01 13.28 -3.67
N HIS A 487 22.52 14.43 -4.14
CA HIS A 487 23.70 15.09 -3.58
C HIS A 487 24.92 14.17 -3.53
N LEU A 488 25.14 13.41 -4.58
CA LEU A 488 26.27 12.49 -4.75
C LEU A 488 27.26 13.05 -5.78
N ASP A 489 28.56 12.77 -5.57
CA ASP A 489 29.62 13.23 -6.46
C ASP A 489 30.05 12.13 -7.45
N LYS A 490 29.66 10.86 -7.18
CA LYS A 490 30.08 9.72 -7.99
C LYS A 490 28.91 8.79 -8.30
N GLY A 491 28.79 8.36 -9.56
CA GLY A 491 27.82 7.41 -10.05
C GLY A 491 28.42 6.37 -10.98
N TYR A 492 27.65 5.35 -11.32
CA TYR A 492 28.10 4.18 -12.06
C TYR A 492 27.20 3.93 -13.27
N LEU A 493 27.82 3.61 -14.41
CA LEU A 493 27.13 3.24 -15.65
C LEU A 493 27.56 1.81 -16.02
N LEU A 494 26.61 0.89 -16.05
CA LEU A 494 26.83 -0.50 -16.46
C LEU A 494 26.29 -0.68 -17.90
N SER A 495 27.21 -0.67 -18.87
CA SER A 495 26.92 -0.68 -20.30
C SER A 495 27.08 -2.07 -20.89
N PHE A 496 25.99 -2.69 -21.35
CA PHE A 496 26.01 -3.97 -22.08
C PHE A 496 26.25 -3.72 -23.56
N ASN A 497 27.47 -4.03 -24.04
CA ASN A 497 27.87 -3.79 -25.43
C ASN A 497 28.12 -5.11 -26.16
N PHE A 498 27.33 -5.40 -27.17
CA PHE A 498 27.39 -6.63 -27.95
C PHE A 498 28.08 -6.49 -29.32
N ASN A 499 28.76 -5.37 -29.55
CA ASN A 499 29.50 -5.18 -30.79
C ASN A 499 30.77 -6.04 -30.81
N LYS A 500 31.11 -6.58 -31.99
CA LYS A 500 32.29 -7.42 -32.17
C LYS A 500 33.62 -6.74 -31.82
N ASN A 501 33.70 -5.43 -31.90
CA ASN A 501 34.90 -4.62 -31.66
C ASN A 501 34.77 -3.81 -30.36
N LYS A 502 33.97 -4.25 -29.40
CA LYS A 502 33.81 -3.55 -28.13
C LYS A 502 35.12 -3.53 -27.34
N GLN A 503 35.35 -2.46 -26.62
CA GLN A 503 36.37 -2.41 -25.58
C GLN A 503 35.67 -2.61 -24.24
N THR A 504 35.89 -3.77 -23.63
CA THR A 504 35.40 -4.07 -22.29
C THR A 504 36.34 -3.48 -21.24
N GLY A 505 35.81 -3.08 -20.13
CA GLY A 505 36.61 -2.58 -19.01
C GLY A 505 35.95 -1.43 -18.26
N LEU A 506 36.72 -0.85 -17.36
CA LEU A 506 36.30 0.27 -16.50
C LEU A 506 36.94 1.56 -17.04
N LYS A 507 36.11 2.62 -17.14
CA LYS A 507 36.53 3.94 -17.60
C LYS A 507 35.91 5.02 -16.68
N GLU A 508 36.72 5.94 -16.25
CA GLU A 508 36.27 7.13 -15.53
C GLU A 508 35.96 8.26 -16.52
N ILE A 509 34.81 8.92 -16.34
CA ILE A 509 34.34 10.03 -17.17
C ILE A 509 34.04 11.20 -16.22
N GLN A 510 34.64 12.35 -16.49
CA GLN A 510 34.29 13.58 -15.77
C GLN A 510 33.13 14.28 -16.49
N PHE A 511 32.05 14.52 -15.77
CA PHE A 511 30.87 15.22 -16.27
C PHE A 511 30.52 16.39 -15.34
N GLY A 512 31.01 17.58 -15.71
CA GLY A 512 30.95 18.75 -14.84
C GLY A 512 31.75 18.53 -13.56
N ASP A 513 31.09 18.65 -12.42
CA ASP A 513 31.65 18.40 -11.07
C ASP A 513 31.47 16.94 -10.61
N LYS A 514 30.82 16.09 -11.43
CA LYS A 514 30.54 14.70 -11.11
C LYS A 514 31.51 13.73 -11.76
N THR A 515 31.78 12.63 -11.08
CA THR A 515 32.60 11.53 -11.60
C THR A 515 31.69 10.36 -11.95
N LEU A 516 31.68 9.94 -13.20
CA LEU A 516 30.95 8.76 -13.67
C LEU A 516 31.93 7.63 -13.94
N VAL A 517 31.64 6.44 -13.45
CA VAL A 517 32.42 5.23 -13.70
C VAL A 517 31.63 4.33 -14.63
N GLU A 518 32.05 4.25 -15.88
CA GLU A 518 31.47 3.34 -16.86
C GLU A 518 32.16 1.99 -16.83
N VAL A 519 31.38 0.92 -16.72
CA VAL A 519 31.83 -0.47 -16.89
C VAL A 519 31.13 -1.04 -18.12
N VAL A 520 31.93 -1.38 -19.14
CA VAL A 520 31.43 -1.97 -20.40
C VAL A 520 31.58 -3.48 -20.33
N VAL A 521 30.43 -4.17 -20.47
CA VAL A 521 30.30 -5.63 -20.39
C VAL A 521 30.14 -6.23 -21.80
#